data_f0097e376791cba85cf15385ac4dd33b
#
_entry.id   f0097e376791cba85cf15385ac4dd33b
#
_cell.length_a   1.000
_cell.length_b   1.000
_cell.length_c   1.000
_cell.angle_alpha   90.00
_cell.angle_beta   90.00
_cell.angle_gamma   90.00
#
_symmetry.space_group_name_H-M   'P 1'
#
loop_
_entity.id
_entity.type
_entity.pdbx_description
1 polymer ?
#
loop_
_entity_poly.entity_id
_entity_poly.type
_entity_poly.pdbx_seq_one_letter_code
_entity_poly.pdbx_strand_id
1 'polypeptide(L)'
;PLMVSTFTGIILGDVVLGLKVGALIELAFAGLTPAGGTQPPNPVFAGLMGTVLAYTTGCQPSAALGLCLPFSFLGQYLILFYYSAFSFFMGKADKAASEADTGAIARINLTTMAIVSISYGVLAFLCTYVAQEPMKMFVNSLPEVITHGLEVAGGILPAVGFGMLLRVMMKTKYTPYFIAGFLMASFCDMPNLLPVALLGTVFALIDFFGAKQRKQDIEEALQNASIDSFGGDDNVGI
;
A
#
# COMPACT_ATOMS: atom_id res chain seq x y z
N PRO A 1 0.26 -3.15 -6.73
CA PRO A 1 -0.47 -2.94 -8.00
C PRO A 1 0.47 -2.58 -9.13
N LEU A 2 1.39 -1.62 -8.97
CA LEU A 2 2.27 -1.13 -10.03
C LEU A 2 3.02 -2.25 -10.77
N MET A 3 3.67 -3.16 -10.04
CA MET A 3 4.40 -4.27 -10.66
C MET A 3 3.48 -5.19 -11.47
N VAL A 4 2.34 -5.58 -10.90
CA VAL A 4 1.39 -6.49 -11.57
C VAL A 4 0.81 -5.81 -12.82
N SER A 5 0.42 -4.55 -12.73
CA SER A 5 -0.06 -3.77 -13.88
C SER A 5 1.00 -3.65 -14.97
N THR A 6 2.26 -3.43 -14.60
CA THR A 6 3.36 -3.37 -15.56
C THR A 6 3.58 -4.71 -16.27
N PHE A 7 3.61 -5.83 -15.52
CA PHE A 7 3.70 -7.16 -16.12
C PHE A 7 2.50 -7.48 -17.02
N THR A 8 1.29 -7.10 -16.59
CA THR A 8 0.10 -7.23 -17.43
C THR A 8 0.23 -6.41 -18.71
N GLY A 9 0.72 -5.17 -18.62
CA GLY A 9 0.99 -4.33 -19.79
C GLY A 9 2.04 -4.92 -20.73
N ILE A 10 3.10 -5.54 -20.21
CA ILE A 10 4.09 -6.26 -21.02
C ILE A 10 3.42 -7.42 -21.81
N ILE A 11 2.61 -8.22 -21.13
CA ILE A 11 1.91 -9.35 -21.74
C ILE A 11 0.92 -8.89 -22.83
N LEU A 12 0.24 -7.76 -22.60
CA LEU A 12 -0.71 -7.17 -23.53
C LEU A 12 -0.05 -6.36 -24.68
N GLY A 13 1.26 -6.09 -24.57
CA GLY A 13 2.01 -5.33 -25.57
C GLY A 13 1.98 -3.82 -25.39
N ASP A 14 1.44 -3.30 -24.29
CA ASP A 14 1.43 -1.87 -23.95
C ASP A 14 1.92 -1.63 -22.50
N VAL A 15 3.24 -1.55 -22.37
CA VAL A 15 3.91 -1.32 -21.08
C VAL A 15 3.58 0.06 -20.48
N VAL A 16 3.43 1.06 -21.35
CA VAL A 16 3.18 2.44 -20.92
C VAL A 16 1.78 2.55 -20.30
N LEU A 17 0.80 1.90 -20.90
CA LEU A 17 -0.54 1.79 -20.34
C LEU A 17 -0.51 1.09 -18.99
N GLY A 18 0.17 -0.06 -18.88
CA GLY A 18 0.32 -0.81 -17.63
C GLY A 18 0.95 0.04 -16.51
N LEU A 19 1.99 0.80 -16.84
CA LEU A 19 2.63 1.72 -15.88
C LEU A 19 1.69 2.85 -15.44
N LYS A 20 0.97 3.49 -16.37
CA LYS A 20 0.02 4.57 -16.04
C LYS A 20 -1.11 4.09 -15.14
N VAL A 21 -1.76 3.00 -15.50
CA VAL A 21 -2.85 2.40 -14.72
C VAL A 21 -2.34 1.93 -13.36
N GLY A 22 -1.19 1.24 -13.34
CA GLY A 22 -0.58 0.75 -12.12
C GLY A 22 -0.19 1.86 -11.14
N ALA A 23 0.36 2.96 -11.63
CA ALA A 23 0.71 4.12 -10.82
C ALA A 23 -0.53 4.76 -10.18
N LEU A 24 -1.61 4.95 -10.93
CA LEU A 24 -2.86 5.50 -10.40
C LEU A 24 -3.48 4.59 -9.33
N ILE A 25 -3.48 3.27 -9.57
CA ILE A 25 -4.00 2.30 -8.60
C ILE A 25 -3.10 2.24 -7.35
N GLU A 26 -1.78 2.26 -7.51
CA GLU A 26 -0.85 2.33 -6.37
C GLU A 26 -1.14 3.54 -5.48
N LEU A 27 -1.31 4.73 -6.08
CA LEU A 27 -1.63 5.95 -5.36
C LEU A 27 -3.02 5.89 -4.69
N ALA A 28 -4.03 5.36 -5.38
CA ALA A 28 -5.38 5.24 -4.85
C ALA A 28 -5.45 4.30 -3.63
N PHE A 29 -4.63 3.26 -3.61
CA PHE A 29 -4.60 2.25 -2.54
C PHE A 29 -3.50 2.48 -1.50
N ALA A 30 -2.65 3.50 -1.64
CA ALA A 30 -1.50 3.76 -0.78
C ALA A 30 -1.84 3.90 0.71
N GLY A 31 -3.02 4.43 1.04
CA GLY A 31 -3.48 4.60 2.43
C GLY A 31 -4.34 3.45 2.97
N LEU A 32 -4.66 2.45 2.15
CA LEU A 32 -5.53 1.34 2.52
C LEU A 32 -4.71 0.22 3.19
N THR A 33 -4.54 0.30 4.49
CA THR A 33 -3.84 -0.72 5.27
C THR A 33 -4.83 -1.61 6.04
N PRO A 34 -4.58 -2.93 6.13
CA PRO A 34 -5.38 -3.81 6.99
C PRO A 34 -5.25 -3.35 8.45
N ALA A 35 -6.35 -3.00 9.08
CA ALA A 35 -6.37 -2.58 10.47
C ALA A 35 -7.57 -3.19 11.20
N GLY A 36 -7.35 -3.68 12.42
CA GLY A 36 -8.41 -4.19 13.28
C GLY A 36 -9.20 -5.37 12.70
N GLY A 37 -8.57 -6.21 11.86
CA GLY A 37 -9.23 -7.35 11.22
C GLY A 37 -10.04 -7.00 9.96
N THR A 38 -10.08 -5.72 9.55
CA THR A 38 -10.69 -5.31 8.30
C THR A 38 -9.71 -5.49 7.15
N GLN A 39 -10.16 -6.20 6.12
CA GLN A 39 -9.36 -6.39 4.90
C GLN A 39 -9.79 -5.33 3.88
N PRO A 40 -8.89 -4.48 3.39
CA PRO A 40 -9.20 -3.55 2.30
C PRO A 40 -9.39 -4.29 0.97
N PRO A 41 -9.99 -3.63 -0.03
CA PRO A 41 -10.08 -4.18 -1.38
C PRO A 41 -8.70 -4.55 -1.92
N ASN A 42 -8.62 -5.61 -2.72
CA ASN A 42 -7.34 -6.17 -3.17
C ASN A 42 -6.69 -5.30 -4.25
N PRO A 43 -5.57 -4.61 -3.94
CA PRO A 43 -4.94 -3.71 -4.90
C PRO A 43 -4.25 -4.44 -6.05
N VAL A 44 -3.80 -5.68 -5.84
CA VAL A 44 -3.13 -6.48 -6.87
C VAL A 44 -4.13 -6.85 -7.96
N PHE A 45 -5.34 -7.28 -7.53
CA PHE A 45 -6.42 -7.63 -8.45
C PHE A 45 -6.98 -6.40 -9.17
N ALA A 46 -7.02 -5.25 -8.49
CA ALA A 46 -7.33 -3.96 -9.12
C ALA A 46 -6.33 -3.63 -10.23
N GLY A 47 -5.02 -3.80 -9.98
CA GLY A 47 -3.96 -3.55 -10.94
C GLY A 47 -4.05 -4.42 -12.19
N LEU A 48 -4.28 -5.73 -12.00
CA LEU A 48 -4.48 -6.67 -13.09
C LEU A 48 -5.68 -6.25 -13.95
N MET A 49 -6.85 -6.15 -13.32
CA MET A 49 -8.11 -5.91 -14.04
C MET A 49 -8.20 -4.50 -14.60
N GLY A 50 -7.69 -3.50 -13.89
CA GLY A 50 -7.63 -2.13 -14.39
C GLY A 50 -6.82 -2.02 -15.68
N THR A 51 -5.67 -2.71 -15.75
CA THR A 51 -4.84 -2.73 -16.96
C THR A 51 -5.53 -3.47 -18.11
N VAL A 52 -6.13 -4.64 -17.84
CA VAL A 52 -6.88 -5.39 -18.84
C VAL A 52 -8.06 -4.58 -19.38
N LEU A 53 -8.84 -3.94 -18.50
CA LEU A 53 -9.97 -3.11 -18.89
C LEU A 53 -9.54 -1.90 -19.73
N ALA A 54 -8.52 -1.16 -19.28
CA ALA A 54 -7.99 -0.03 -20.05
C ALA A 54 -7.54 -0.44 -21.45
N TYR A 55 -6.83 -1.57 -21.56
CA TYR A 55 -6.36 -2.09 -22.83
C TYR A 55 -7.50 -2.53 -23.76
N THR A 56 -8.47 -3.28 -23.21
CA THR A 56 -9.53 -3.90 -24.03
C THR A 56 -10.65 -2.94 -24.43
N THR A 57 -10.95 -1.95 -23.57
CA THR A 57 -11.99 -0.96 -23.83
C THR A 57 -11.46 0.33 -24.42
N GLY A 58 -10.15 0.57 -24.34
CA GLY A 58 -9.52 1.85 -24.74
C GLY A 58 -9.89 3.02 -23.83
N CYS A 59 -10.43 2.76 -22.61
CA CYS A 59 -10.82 3.82 -21.71
C CYS A 59 -9.59 4.50 -21.06
N GLN A 60 -9.79 5.72 -20.56
CA GLN A 60 -8.77 6.45 -19.82
C GLN A 60 -8.33 5.66 -18.56
N PRO A 61 -7.05 5.74 -18.16
CA PRO A 61 -6.54 5.08 -16.95
C PRO A 61 -7.31 5.42 -15.66
N SER A 62 -7.82 6.66 -15.54
CA SER A 62 -8.68 7.09 -14.43
C SER A 62 -10.04 6.39 -14.42
N ALA A 63 -10.66 6.23 -15.59
CA ALA A 63 -11.90 5.47 -15.73
C ALA A 63 -11.68 3.97 -15.42
N ALA A 64 -10.56 3.40 -15.87
CA ALA A 64 -10.19 2.03 -15.55
C ALA A 64 -10.02 1.79 -14.04
N LEU A 65 -9.51 2.78 -13.30
CA LEU A 65 -9.44 2.72 -11.84
C LEU A 65 -10.84 2.59 -11.19
N GLY A 66 -11.83 3.34 -11.66
CA GLY A 66 -13.20 3.19 -11.18
C GLY A 66 -13.80 1.81 -11.54
N LEU A 67 -13.59 1.36 -12.77
CA LEU A 67 -14.11 0.08 -13.29
C LEU A 67 -13.47 -1.15 -12.65
N CYS A 68 -12.24 -1.06 -12.15
CA CYS A 68 -11.55 -2.21 -11.51
C CYS A 68 -11.99 -2.45 -10.06
N LEU A 69 -12.69 -1.52 -9.40
CA LEU A 69 -13.10 -1.63 -8.00
C LEU A 69 -13.93 -2.90 -7.71
N PRO A 70 -14.94 -3.28 -8.50
CA PRO A 70 -15.69 -4.51 -8.25
C PRO A 70 -14.79 -5.76 -8.21
N PHE A 71 -13.78 -5.81 -9.07
CA PHE A 71 -12.82 -6.91 -9.10
C PHE A 71 -11.89 -6.90 -7.87
N SER A 72 -11.53 -5.72 -7.39
CA SER A 72 -10.74 -5.61 -6.17
C SER A 72 -11.50 -6.13 -4.95
N PHE A 73 -12.82 -5.89 -4.86
CA PHE A 73 -13.69 -6.47 -3.85
C PHE A 73 -13.80 -7.98 -3.99
N LEU A 74 -13.87 -8.51 -5.20
CA LEU A 74 -13.88 -9.95 -5.43
C LEU A 74 -12.60 -10.61 -4.86
N GLY A 75 -11.43 -10.01 -5.12
CA GLY A 75 -10.17 -10.44 -4.52
C GLY A 75 -10.15 -10.33 -2.99
N GLN A 76 -10.77 -9.31 -2.42
CA GLN A 76 -10.95 -9.13 -0.98
C GLN A 76 -11.79 -10.25 -0.37
N TYR A 77 -12.94 -10.57 -0.96
CA TYR A 77 -13.82 -11.65 -0.47
C TYR A 77 -13.14 -13.01 -0.53
N LEU A 78 -12.32 -13.25 -1.53
CA LEU A 78 -11.51 -14.47 -1.60
C LEU A 78 -10.54 -14.60 -0.43
N ILE A 79 -9.88 -13.52 -0.03
CA ILE A 79 -9.00 -13.51 1.15
C ILE A 79 -9.79 -13.77 2.43
N LEU A 80 -10.94 -13.12 2.60
CA LEU A 80 -11.82 -13.33 3.77
C LEU A 80 -12.28 -14.79 3.86
N PHE A 81 -12.60 -15.39 2.73
CA PHE A 81 -12.92 -16.81 2.66
C PHE A 81 -11.74 -17.68 3.16
N TYR A 82 -10.51 -17.36 2.75
CA TYR A 82 -9.34 -18.11 3.22
C TYR A 82 -9.08 -17.97 4.70
N TYR A 83 -9.33 -16.83 5.32
CA TYR A 83 -9.21 -16.69 6.78
C TYR A 83 -10.09 -17.70 7.53
N SER A 84 -11.29 -17.96 7.04
CA SER A 84 -12.17 -18.98 7.60
C SER A 84 -11.75 -20.40 7.20
N ALA A 85 -11.48 -20.64 5.93
CA ALA A 85 -11.15 -21.98 5.42
C ALA A 85 -9.82 -22.52 5.97
N PHE A 86 -8.81 -21.66 6.15
CA PHE A 86 -7.50 -22.08 6.64
C PHE A 86 -7.44 -22.28 8.14
N SER A 87 -8.48 -21.91 8.90
CA SER A 87 -8.58 -22.27 10.32
C SER A 87 -8.50 -23.78 10.55
N PHE A 88 -8.93 -24.58 9.55
CA PHE A 88 -8.79 -26.03 9.58
C PHE A 88 -7.32 -26.52 9.63
N PHE A 89 -6.40 -25.76 9.04
CA PHE A 89 -4.98 -26.08 9.06
C PHE A 89 -4.28 -25.65 10.35
N MET A 90 -4.88 -24.76 11.15
CA MET A 90 -4.27 -24.23 12.37
C MET A 90 -4.01 -25.32 13.41
N GLY A 91 -4.99 -26.22 13.63
CA GLY A 91 -4.80 -27.34 14.57
C GLY A 91 -3.64 -28.28 14.19
N LYS A 92 -3.41 -28.47 12.88
CA LYS A 92 -2.25 -29.25 12.40
C LYS A 92 -0.93 -28.47 12.57
N ALA A 93 -0.97 -27.16 12.39
CA ALA A 93 0.18 -26.29 12.59
C ALA A 93 0.59 -26.22 14.07
N ASP A 94 -0.40 -26.10 14.97
CA ASP A 94 -0.16 -26.09 16.43
C ASP A 94 0.46 -27.43 16.92
N LYS A 95 -0.02 -28.56 16.40
CA LYS A 95 0.56 -29.86 16.69
C LYS A 95 2.01 -29.97 16.19
N ALA A 96 2.26 -29.57 14.94
CA ALA A 96 3.62 -29.57 14.38
C ALA A 96 4.56 -28.63 15.15
N ALA A 97 4.04 -27.49 15.63
CA ALA A 97 4.81 -26.57 16.47
C ALA A 97 5.15 -27.18 17.84
N SER A 98 4.19 -27.88 18.47
CA SER A 98 4.42 -28.55 19.76
C SER A 98 5.45 -29.70 19.67
N GLU A 99 5.53 -30.35 18.52
CA GLU A 99 6.48 -31.42 18.23
C GLU A 99 7.83 -30.91 17.63
N ALA A 100 7.97 -29.57 17.46
CA ALA A 100 9.10 -28.91 16.80
C ALA A 100 9.40 -29.45 15.38
N ASP A 101 8.35 -29.97 14.68
CA ASP A 101 8.48 -30.47 13.30
C ASP A 101 8.41 -29.29 12.29
N THR A 102 9.59 -28.74 12.00
CA THR A 102 9.76 -27.66 11.03
C THR A 102 9.35 -28.07 9.60
N GLY A 103 9.53 -29.36 9.27
CA GLY A 103 9.15 -29.90 7.96
C GLY A 103 7.63 -29.94 7.78
N ALA A 104 6.87 -30.29 8.81
CA ALA A 104 5.41 -30.23 8.76
C ALA A 104 4.91 -28.80 8.62
N ILE A 105 5.48 -27.84 9.37
CA ILE A 105 5.13 -26.42 9.26
C ILE A 105 5.40 -25.89 7.84
N ALA A 106 6.57 -26.22 7.28
CA ALA A 106 6.91 -25.81 5.91
C ALA A 106 5.95 -26.39 4.88
N ARG A 107 5.55 -27.67 5.02
CA ARG A 107 4.56 -28.32 4.13
C ARG A 107 3.20 -27.65 4.21
N ILE A 108 2.72 -27.32 5.41
CA ILE A 108 1.44 -26.62 5.59
C ILE A 108 1.48 -25.26 4.91
N ASN A 109 2.56 -24.48 5.14
CA ASN A 109 2.72 -23.16 4.53
C ASN A 109 2.78 -23.24 3.00
N LEU A 110 3.57 -24.15 2.43
CA LEU A 110 3.65 -24.33 0.97
C LEU A 110 2.31 -24.78 0.37
N THR A 111 1.58 -25.65 1.06
CA THR A 111 0.26 -26.13 0.60
C THR A 111 -0.76 -24.99 0.59
N THR A 112 -0.86 -24.21 1.66
CA THR A 112 -1.77 -23.06 1.71
C THR A 112 -1.40 -21.99 0.70
N MET A 113 -0.11 -21.73 0.51
CA MET A 113 0.39 -20.79 -0.50
C MET A 113 0.06 -21.28 -1.93
N ALA A 114 0.20 -22.58 -2.21
CA ALA A 114 -0.18 -23.16 -3.49
C ALA A 114 -1.70 -23.04 -3.76
N ILE A 115 -2.54 -23.31 -2.76
CA ILE A 115 -3.99 -23.16 -2.87
C ILE A 115 -4.35 -21.70 -3.20
N VAL A 116 -3.78 -20.73 -2.49
CA VAL A 116 -4.00 -19.31 -2.74
C VAL A 116 -3.54 -18.93 -4.15
N SER A 117 -2.33 -19.33 -4.54
CA SER A 117 -1.78 -18.99 -5.86
C SER A 117 -2.61 -19.55 -7.02
N ILE A 118 -3.02 -20.81 -6.91
CA ILE A 118 -3.84 -21.46 -7.95
C ILE A 118 -5.21 -20.79 -8.05
N SER A 119 -5.86 -20.51 -6.92
CA SER A 119 -7.19 -19.89 -6.95
C SER A 119 -7.16 -18.44 -7.41
N TYR A 120 -6.13 -17.65 -7.07
CA TYR A 120 -5.93 -16.33 -7.67
C TYR A 120 -5.67 -16.42 -9.17
N GLY A 121 -4.87 -17.40 -9.61
CA GLY A 121 -4.63 -17.66 -11.02
C GLY A 121 -5.92 -18.02 -11.79
N VAL A 122 -6.74 -18.90 -11.22
CA VAL A 122 -8.04 -19.29 -11.80
C VAL A 122 -8.99 -18.09 -11.83
N LEU A 123 -9.08 -17.32 -10.75
CA LEU A 123 -9.93 -16.14 -10.68
C LEU A 123 -9.47 -15.07 -11.69
N ALA A 124 -8.18 -14.80 -11.81
CA ALA A 124 -7.62 -13.89 -12.79
C ALA A 124 -7.94 -14.35 -14.21
N PHE A 125 -7.76 -15.64 -14.51
CA PHE A 125 -8.09 -16.20 -15.81
C PHE A 125 -9.59 -16.08 -16.14
N LEU A 126 -10.46 -16.39 -15.20
CA LEU A 126 -11.91 -16.24 -15.38
C LEU A 126 -12.30 -14.78 -15.63
N CYS A 127 -11.76 -13.86 -14.86
CA CYS A 127 -12.05 -12.43 -15.00
C CYS A 127 -11.48 -11.84 -16.30
N THR A 128 -10.29 -12.25 -16.70
CA THR A 128 -9.64 -11.69 -17.89
C THR A 128 -10.13 -12.33 -19.20
N TYR A 129 -10.43 -13.62 -19.18
CA TYR A 129 -10.81 -14.36 -20.40
C TYR A 129 -12.33 -14.50 -20.56
N VAL A 130 -13.03 -14.93 -19.52
CA VAL A 130 -14.48 -15.18 -19.57
C VAL A 130 -15.29 -13.89 -19.44
N ALA A 131 -14.88 -13.00 -18.56
CA ALA A 131 -15.60 -11.75 -18.29
C ALA A 131 -15.21 -10.61 -19.22
N GLN A 132 -14.22 -10.76 -20.10
CA GLN A 132 -13.71 -9.70 -20.97
C GLN A 132 -14.78 -9.18 -21.94
N GLU A 133 -15.42 -10.03 -22.71
CA GLU A 133 -16.45 -9.62 -23.68
C GLU A 133 -17.71 -9.06 -22.99
N PRO A 134 -18.30 -9.70 -21.98
CA PRO A 134 -19.39 -9.10 -21.21
C PRO A 134 -19.02 -7.75 -20.60
N MET A 135 -17.80 -7.60 -20.09
CA MET A 135 -17.36 -6.36 -19.48
C MET A 135 -17.18 -5.25 -20.53
N LYS A 136 -16.62 -5.57 -21.69
CA LYS A 136 -16.49 -4.65 -22.81
C LYS A 136 -17.87 -4.18 -23.30
N MET A 137 -18.82 -5.09 -23.46
CA MET A 137 -20.20 -4.74 -23.79
C MET A 137 -20.83 -3.84 -22.72
N PHE A 138 -20.64 -4.18 -21.44
CA PHE A 138 -21.14 -3.39 -20.32
C PHE A 138 -20.55 -1.96 -20.32
N VAL A 139 -19.22 -1.82 -20.43
CA VAL A 139 -18.55 -0.52 -20.46
C VAL A 139 -19.02 0.32 -21.66
N ASN A 140 -19.14 -0.30 -22.84
CA ASN A 140 -19.59 0.39 -24.06
C ASN A 140 -21.10 0.74 -24.02
N SER A 141 -21.90 0.08 -23.17
CA SER A 141 -23.32 0.38 -22.98
C SER A 141 -23.57 1.50 -21.94
N LEU A 142 -22.53 1.87 -21.18
CA LEU A 142 -22.65 2.94 -20.19
C LEU A 142 -22.88 4.29 -20.88
N PRO A 143 -23.87 5.09 -20.42
CA PRO A 143 -24.01 6.47 -20.87
C PRO A 143 -22.73 7.28 -20.61
N GLU A 144 -22.44 8.23 -21.48
CA GLU A 144 -21.26 9.10 -21.40
C GLU A 144 -21.13 9.82 -20.05
N VAL A 145 -22.27 10.17 -19.42
CA VAL A 145 -22.32 10.77 -18.08
C VAL A 145 -21.75 9.84 -17.01
N ILE A 146 -22.01 8.54 -17.11
CA ILE A 146 -21.50 7.55 -16.14
C ILE A 146 -20.01 7.31 -16.36
N THR A 147 -19.57 7.16 -17.61
CA THR A 147 -18.15 6.97 -17.93
C THR A 147 -17.32 8.17 -17.51
N HIS A 148 -17.81 9.38 -17.76
CA HIS A 148 -17.17 10.61 -17.29
C HIS A 148 -17.20 10.72 -15.75
N GLY A 149 -18.31 10.34 -15.11
CA GLY A 149 -18.39 10.28 -13.65
C GLY A 149 -17.36 9.30 -13.03
N LEU A 150 -17.16 8.13 -13.63
CA LEU A 150 -16.14 7.18 -13.21
C LEU A 150 -14.70 7.70 -13.44
N GLU A 151 -14.48 8.43 -14.51
CA GLU A 151 -13.20 9.08 -14.80
C GLU A 151 -12.87 10.14 -13.73
N VAL A 152 -13.82 11.01 -13.40
CA VAL A 152 -13.67 12.02 -12.34
C VAL A 152 -13.48 11.36 -10.97
N ALA A 153 -14.29 10.37 -10.63
CA ALA A 153 -14.16 9.62 -9.39
C ALA A 153 -12.80 8.92 -9.28
N GLY A 154 -12.34 8.27 -10.38
CA GLY A 154 -11.03 7.64 -10.46
C GLY A 154 -9.88 8.65 -10.28
N GLY A 155 -10.04 9.86 -10.84
CA GLY A 155 -9.08 10.95 -10.66
C GLY A 155 -8.96 11.47 -9.22
N ILE A 156 -10.04 11.37 -8.42
CA ILE A 156 -10.08 11.79 -7.01
C ILE A 156 -9.53 10.70 -6.07
N LEU A 157 -9.66 9.43 -6.43
CA LEU A 157 -9.24 8.31 -5.57
C LEU A 157 -7.79 8.38 -5.07
N PRO A 158 -6.77 8.78 -5.86
CA PRO A 158 -5.43 9.01 -5.36
C PRO A 158 -5.34 10.04 -4.24
N ALA A 159 -6.13 11.12 -4.30
CA ALA A 159 -6.18 12.12 -3.23
C ALA A 159 -6.76 11.54 -1.93
N VAL A 160 -7.76 10.67 -2.02
CA VAL A 160 -8.28 9.92 -0.87
C VAL A 160 -7.22 8.99 -0.30
N GLY A 161 -6.49 8.26 -1.14
CA GLY A 161 -5.37 7.39 -0.74
C GLY A 161 -4.29 8.16 0.03
N PHE A 162 -3.86 9.30 -0.49
CA PHE A 162 -2.92 10.19 0.21
C PHE A 162 -3.49 10.75 1.51
N GLY A 163 -4.77 11.11 1.56
CA GLY A 163 -5.43 11.56 2.78
C GLY A 163 -5.44 10.49 3.87
N MET A 164 -5.68 9.23 3.51
CA MET A 164 -5.62 8.10 4.43
C MET A 164 -4.19 7.83 4.90
N LEU A 165 -3.20 7.86 4.00
CA LEU A 165 -1.80 7.73 4.34
C LEU A 165 -1.37 8.84 5.31
N LEU A 166 -1.74 10.08 5.02
CA LEU A 166 -1.48 11.24 5.88
C LEU A 166 -2.09 11.04 7.27
N ARG A 167 -3.32 10.54 7.38
CA ARG A 167 -4.00 10.27 8.66
C ARG A 167 -3.20 9.29 9.54
N VAL A 168 -2.57 8.28 8.94
CA VAL A 168 -1.75 7.30 9.67
C VAL A 168 -0.39 7.88 10.08
N MET A 169 0.24 8.69 9.20
CA MET A 169 1.58 9.22 9.40
C MET A 169 1.61 10.53 10.20
N MET A 170 0.51 11.31 10.19
CA MET A 170 0.46 12.62 10.79
C MET A 170 0.53 12.53 12.31
N LYS A 171 1.58 13.13 12.88
CA LYS A 171 1.72 13.45 14.31
C LYS A 171 1.81 14.96 14.43
N THR A 172 1.36 15.51 15.55
CA THR A 172 1.36 16.95 15.81
C THR A 172 2.72 17.61 15.53
N LYS A 173 3.81 16.92 15.82
CA LYS A 173 5.17 17.42 15.55
C LYS A 173 5.50 17.59 14.06
N TYR A 174 4.77 16.90 13.16
CA TYR A 174 4.99 16.96 11.70
C TYR A 174 4.10 17.99 11.00
N THR A 175 3.17 18.63 11.73
CA THR A 175 2.28 19.66 11.17
C THR A 175 3.02 20.80 10.46
N PRO A 176 4.13 21.37 11.00
CA PRO A 176 4.87 22.41 10.29
C PRO A 176 5.41 21.97 8.93
N TYR A 177 5.92 20.73 8.85
CA TYR A 177 6.45 20.17 7.60
C TYR A 177 5.35 19.95 6.57
N PHE A 178 4.16 19.53 7.02
CA PHE A 178 2.99 19.38 6.15
C PHE A 178 2.58 20.72 5.56
N ILE A 179 2.47 21.77 6.40
CA ILE A 179 2.11 23.12 5.95
C ILE A 179 3.15 23.64 4.97
N ALA A 180 4.44 23.45 5.25
CA ALA A 180 5.53 23.90 4.35
C ALA A 180 5.43 23.19 2.98
N GLY A 181 5.21 21.86 2.97
CA GLY A 181 5.05 21.10 1.74
C GLY A 181 3.80 21.51 0.96
N PHE A 182 2.69 21.77 1.64
CA PHE A 182 1.45 22.25 1.02
C PHE A 182 1.63 23.64 0.39
N LEU A 183 2.25 24.58 1.09
CA LEU A 183 2.54 25.92 0.56
C LEU A 183 3.44 25.84 -0.67
N MET A 184 4.48 25.02 -0.62
CA MET A 184 5.36 24.83 -1.77
C MET A 184 4.61 24.24 -2.97
N ALA A 185 3.82 23.20 -2.77
CA ALA A 185 3.05 22.58 -3.84
C ALA A 185 2.00 23.51 -4.44
N SER A 186 1.45 24.46 -3.63
CA SER A 186 0.36 25.35 -4.05
C SER A 186 0.86 26.65 -4.69
N PHE A 187 2.01 27.17 -4.25
CA PHE A 187 2.50 28.49 -4.68
C PHE A 187 3.72 28.45 -5.60
N CYS A 188 4.47 27.33 -5.62
CA CYS A 188 5.55 27.15 -6.56
C CYS A 188 5.00 26.36 -7.75
N ASP A 189 5.06 26.98 -8.95
CA ASP A 189 4.61 26.36 -10.20
C ASP A 189 5.61 25.25 -10.60
N MET A 190 5.50 24.08 -9.95
CA MET A 190 6.41 22.96 -10.14
C MET A 190 5.82 21.97 -11.16
N PRO A 191 6.59 21.58 -12.19
CA PRO A 191 6.11 20.71 -13.25
C PRO A 191 5.82 19.28 -12.78
N ASN A 192 6.33 18.89 -11.59
CA ASN A 192 6.12 17.58 -10.99
C ASN A 192 6.31 17.61 -9.46
N LEU A 193 5.96 16.51 -8.78
CA LEU A 193 6.04 16.37 -7.32
C LEU A 193 7.45 16.06 -6.79
N LEU A 194 8.41 15.82 -7.66
CA LEU A 194 9.77 15.40 -7.26
C LEU A 194 10.50 16.45 -6.40
N PRO A 195 10.47 17.76 -6.69
CA PRO A 195 11.10 18.77 -5.84
C PRO A 195 10.52 18.81 -4.43
N VAL A 196 9.19 18.66 -4.28
CA VAL A 196 8.54 18.61 -2.97
C VAL A 196 8.96 17.37 -2.19
N ALA A 197 9.05 16.22 -2.86
CA ALA A 197 9.51 14.96 -2.24
C ALA A 197 10.97 15.04 -1.78
N LEU A 198 11.86 15.66 -2.58
CA LEU A 198 13.26 15.88 -2.19
C LEU A 198 13.38 16.80 -0.97
N LEU A 199 12.62 17.88 -0.93
CA LEU A 199 12.58 18.76 0.24
C LEU A 199 12.04 18.07 1.49
N GLY A 200 10.99 17.26 1.34
CA GLY A 200 10.49 16.41 2.42
C GLY A 200 11.59 15.49 2.96
N THR A 201 12.39 14.89 2.07
CA THR A 201 13.54 14.05 2.46
C THR A 201 14.61 14.86 3.22
N VAL A 202 14.91 16.07 2.79
CA VAL A 202 15.86 16.96 3.49
C VAL A 202 15.36 17.28 4.91
N PHE A 203 14.08 17.65 5.05
CA PHE A 203 13.50 17.90 6.38
C PHE A 203 13.50 16.65 7.28
N ALA A 204 13.21 15.48 6.71
CA ALA A 204 13.28 14.22 7.46
C ALA A 204 14.70 13.91 7.95
N LEU A 205 15.72 14.18 7.15
CA LEU A 205 17.12 14.01 7.54
C LEU A 205 17.52 15.01 8.64
N ILE A 206 17.09 16.27 8.55
CA ILE A 206 17.36 17.28 9.59
C ILE A 206 16.73 16.85 10.93
N ASP A 207 15.45 16.43 10.94
CA ASP A 207 14.77 15.94 12.16
C ASP A 207 15.45 14.69 12.72
N PHE A 208 15.86 13.75 11.86
CA PHE A 208 16.55 12.53 12.24
C PHE A 208 17.91 12.80 12.91
N PHE A 209 18.76 13.61 12.28
CA PHE A 209 20.07 13.95 12.83
C PHE A 209 19.96 14.79 14.10
N GLY A 210 19.04 15.75 14.15
CA GLY A 210 18.77 16.54 15.34
C GLY A 210 18.21 15.72 16.51
N ALA A 211 17.39 14.70 16.23
CA ALA A 211 16.91 13.78 17.26
C ALA A 211 18.02 12.86 17.79
N LYS A 212 18.92 12.41 16.89
CA LYS A 212 20.08 11.58 17.26
C LYS A 212 21.05 12.36 18.16
N GLN A 213 21.34 13.60 17.80
CA GLN A 213 22.24 14.47 18.58
C GLN A 213 21.67 14.75 19.96
N ARG A 214 20.39 15.11 20.06
CA ARG A 214 19.72 15.30 21.35
C ARG A 214 19.75 14.06 22.24
N LYS A 215 19.66 12.86 21.69
CA LYS A 215 19.83 11.62 22.47
C LYS A 215 21.25 11.48 23.02
N GLN A 216 22.26 11.77 22.22
CA GLN A 216 23.66 11.72 22.66
C GLN A 216 23.94 12.76 23.75
N ASP A 217 23.46 13.99 23.57
CA ASP A 217 23.61 15.06 24.56
C ASP A 217 22.95 14.69 25.90
N ILE A 218 21.79 14.02 25.89
CA ILE A 218 21.09 13.55 27.08
C ILE A 218 21.85 12.39 27.73
N GLU A 219 22.37 11.44 26.97
CA GLU A 219 23.17 10.32 27.48
C GLU A 219 24.46 10.83 28.13
N GLU A 220 25.17 11.78 27.52
CA GLU A 220 26.36 12.42 28.07
C GLU A 220 26.04 13.21 29.35
N ALA A 221 24.94 13.96 29.37
CA ALA A 221 24.51 14.70 30.55
C ALA A 221 24.16 13.77 31.72
N LEU A 222 23.49 12.64 31.46
CA LEU A 222 23.17 11.62 32.45
C LEU A 222 24.44 10.93 32.99
N GLN A 223 25.40 10.65 32.12
CA GLN A 223 26.66 10.04 32.49
C GLN A 223 27.50 10.97 33.37
N ASN A 224 27.57 12.26 33.04
CA ASN A 224 28.27 13.27 33.85
C ASN A 224 27.58 13.46 35.22
N ALA A 225 26.25 13.53 35.26
CA ALA A 225 25.49 13.65 36.49
C ALA A 225 25.66 12.42 37.42
N SER A 226 25.84 11.23 36.86
CA SER A 226 26.12 10.01 37.65
C SER A 226 27.54 10.02 38.20
N ILE A 227 28.51 10.57 37.49
CA ILE A 227 29.89 10.69 37.95
C ILE A 227 30.00 11.71 39.11
N ASP A 228 29.32 12.86 39.00
CA ASP A 228 29.31 13.87 40.05
C ASP A 228 28.60 13.39 41.34
N SER A 229 27.60 12.50 41.22
CA SER A 229 26.94 11.90 42.38
C SER A 229 27.78 10.87 43.12
N PHE A 230 28.75 10.25 42.48
CA PHE A 230 29.70 9.32 43.10
C PHE A 230 31.01 9.96 43.58
N GLY A 231 31.31 11.19 43.13
CA GLY A 231 32.53 11.93 43.50
C GLY A 231 32.39 12.85 44.73
N GLY A 232 31.19 12.94 45.32
CA GLY A 232 30.86 13.91 46.36
C GLY A 232 31.00 13.48 47.83
N ASP A 233 31.49 12.29 48.15
CA ASP A 233 31.45 11.74 49.51
C ASP A 233 32.83 11.49 50.17
N ASP A 234 33.91 12.04 49.63
CA ASP A 234 35.25 11.84 50.19
C ASP A 234 35.76 13.03 51.06
N ASN A 235 34.89 13.94 51.53
CA ASN A 235 35.31 15.04 52.39
C ASN A 235 34.44 15.26 53.63
N VAL A 236 34.07 14.17 54.34
CA VAL A 236 33.71 14.30 55.77
C VAL A 236 34.67 13.43 56.58
N GLY A 237 35.86 13.97 56.77
CA GLY A 237 36.87 13.40 57.62
C GLY A 237 37.27 14.38 58.70
N ILE A 238 37.02 13.97 59.92
CA ILE A 238 37.59 14.45 61.20
C ILE A 238 36.95 15.69 61.76
#